data_031ca2ad076897ac617e8063c31e540b
#
_entry.id   031ca2ad076897ac617e8063c31e540b
#
_cell.length_a   1.000
_cell.length_b   1.000
_cell.length_c   1.000
_cell.angle_alpha   90.00
_cell.angle_beta   90.00
_cell.angle_gamma   90.00
#
_symmetry.space_group_name_H-M   'P 1'
#
loop_
_entity.id
_entity.type
_entity.pdbx_description
1 polymer ?
#
loop_
_entity_poly.entity_id
_entity_poly.type
_entity_poly.pdbx_seq_one_letter_code
_entity_poly.pdbx_strand_id
1 'polypeptide(L)'
;MLLGLVLFLFCGTGAAVTVKNFIDDTAAEISSETISGLTYISLTELGSFLGTETSWDQLAKRLTLESGDRFIQVTLFSPYVITPDRSFNLHYPAEFRKGSIYVPVAFFAPVIREILPLESGWDRERQSLYLQSPDYNVKGLRVTPKANGLLLEVLLTEPLRYEIIITEEGWLNLTVHAGILSNLIQEDFEKGEIVKDLKTYQFESAAQLSFLVNKRMDHRASFKENPPRILVSLRERGTGPGIFQEGVAWDKNRIDLVVIDPGHGGEDHGAVGRHSGLKEKEIVLDIAKRLAEKLEGEGFKVILTRKDDTFLPLGERTQIANRAGADLFISIHANASPERTPRGSETFFLAMANNDEARAVAALENSAIRFEKPELYSEENLTSELDLILLDMVQNEYLRESSDLAELIQDHFKRHLRIPSRGVDQAGFYVLNRAYMPAVLVEVGFISNQEEERLLRQSKFREKVAEAICKGLVDFKRKYEGMP
;
A
#
# COMPACT_ATOMS: atom_id res chain seq x y z
N MET A 1 -31.40 20.02 27.15
CA MET A 1 -31.66 18.81 27.93
C MET A 1 -30.31 18.22 28.30
N LEU A 2 -30.09 18.09 29.62
CA LEU A 2 -28.76 17.91 30.23
C LEU A 2 -28.02 16.67 29.74
N LEU A 3 -26.79 16.87 29.27
CA LEU A 3 -25.78 15.82 29.14
C LEU A 3 -25.27 15.48 30.56
N GLY A 4 -25.46 14.23 30.96
CA GLY A 4 -24.95 13.73 32.22
C GLY A 4 -23.45 13.34 32.06
N LEU A 5 -22.58 14.19 32.55
CA LEU A 5 -21.16 13.91 32.75
C LEU A 5 -21.08 13.00 34.00
N VAL A 6 -20.83 11.71 33.80
CA VAL A 6 -20.49 10.82 34.92
C VAL A 6 -18.98 10.93 35.17
N LEU A 7 -18.64 11.82 36.09
CA LEU A 7 -17.29 11.96 36.63
C LEU A 7 -17.12 10.88 37.73
N PHE A 8 -16.37 9.82 37.44
CA PHE A 8 -15.84 8.96 38.50
C PHE A 8 -14.58 9.61 39.09
N LEU A 9 -14.77 10.28 40.22
CA LEU A 9 -13.65 10.77 41.06
C LEU A 9 -12.99 9.58 41.76
N PHE A 10 -11.87 9.09 41.21
CA PHE A 10 -10.92 8.30 41.98
C PHE A 10 -9.82 9.22 42.49
N CYS A 11 -9.85 9.46 43.79
CA CYS A 11 -8.80 10.23 44.52
C CYS A 11 -7.63 9.28 44.81
N GLY A 12 -6.63 9.22 43.93
CA GLY A 12 -5.36 8.56 44.12
C GLY A 12 -4.30 9.31 43.35
N THR A 13 -3.23 9.75 44.00
CA THR A 13 -2.06 10.44 43.41
C THR A 13 -1.20 9.48 42.58
N GLY A 14 -1.76 8.81 41.61
CA GLY A 14 -1.06 7.99 40.63
C GLY A 14 -1.03 8.73 39.29
N ALA A 15 0.01 8.55 38.51
CA ALA A 15 0.03 8.98 37.14
C ALA A 15 -1.10 8.28 36.38
N ALA A 16 -1.81 9.00 35.52
CA ALA A 16 -2.86 8.47 34.69
C ALA A 16 -2.61 8.85 33.23
N VAL A 17 -3.13 8.02 32.32
CA VAL A 17 -3.15 8.25 30.88
C VAL A 17 -4.59 8.50 30.46
N THR A 18 -4.83 9.57 29.73
CA THR A 18 -6.14 9.82 29.15
C THR A 18 -6.33 8.92 27.95
N VAL A 19 -7.38 8.09 27.95
CA VAL A 19 -7.83 7.35 26.76
C VAL A 19 -9.02 8.10 26.16
N LYS A 20 -8.93 8.43 24.87
CA LYS A 20 -9.97 9.14 24.13
C LYS A 20 -10.52 8.27 23.02
N ASN A 21 -11.82 8.03 23.04
CA ASN A 21 -12.52 7.36 21.95
C ASN A 21 -13.25 8.40 21.10
N PHE A 22 -12.75 8.66 19.90
CA PHE A 22 -13.35 9.60 18.95
C PHE A 22 -14.56 9.03 18.18
N ILE A 23 -14.91 7.76 18.42
CA ILE A 23 -16.08 7.14 17.76
C ILE A 23 -17.37 7.52 18.47
N ASP A 24 -17.37 7.52 19.80
CA ASP A 24 -18.53 7.80 20.66
C ASP A 24 -18.34 9.03 21.56
N ASP A 25 -17.25 9.77 21.35
CA ASP A 25 -16.85 10.97 22.11
C ASP A 25 -16.70 10.70 23.62
N THR A 26 -16.22 9.51 23.99
CA THR A 26 -15.95 9.15 25.38
C THR A 26 -14.48 9.29 25.73
N ALA A 27 -14.19 9.53 27.01
CA ALA A 27 -12.82 9.56 27.53
C ALA A 27 -12.78 9.00 28.96
N ALA A 28 -11.64 8.38 29.31
CA ALA A 28 -11.38 7.88 30.65
C ALA A 28 -9.92 8.10 31.03
N GLU A 29 -9.67 8.22 32.33
CA GLU A 29 -8.33 8.18 32.91
C GLU A 29 -8.00 6.75 33.32
N ILE A 30 -6.93 6.18 32.76
CA ILE A 30 -6.44 4.84 33.08
C ILE A 30 -5.15 4.94 33.86
N SER A 31 -5.04 4.15 34.94
CA SER A 31 -3.84 4.08 35.78
C SER A 31 -2.60 3.80 34.96
N SER A 32 -1.57 4.59 35.15
CA SER A 32 -0.30 4.43 34.47
C SER A 32 0.89 4.41 35.42
N GLU A 33 2.00 3.84 34.94
CA GLU A 33 3.29 3.76 35.60
C GLU A 33 4.40 4.07 34.61
N THR A 34 5.46 4.74 35.07
CA THR A 34 6.66 4.90 34.24
C THR A 34 7.67 3.82 34.64
N ILE A 35 7.97 2.91 33.75
CA ILE A 35 8.92 1.81 33.96
C ILE A 35 10.02 1.93 32.91
N SER A 36 11.27 2.08 33.38
CA SER A 36 12.43 2.24 32.46
C SER A 36 12.29 3.35 31.43
N GLY A 37 11.61 4.46 31.79
CA GLY A 37 11.37 5.60 30.88
C GLY A 37 10.23 5.43 29.89
N LEU A 38 9.48 4.35 29.97
CA LEU A 38 8.30 4.08 29.15
C LEU A 38 7.01 4.20 29.98
N THR A 39 5.95 4.67 29.35
CA THR A 39 4.63 4.71 29.97
C THR A 39 3.95 3.35 29.81
N TYR A 40 3.57 2.77 30.94
CA TYR A 40 2.78 1.54 31.04
C TYR A 40 1.37 1.88 31.53
N ILE A 41 0.35 1.20 31.01
CA ILE A 41 -1.04 1.39 31.39
C ILE A 41 -1.65 0.10 31.92
N SER A 42 -2.64 0.25 32.82
CA SER A 42 -3.40 -0.87 33.37
C SER A 42 -4.25 -1.54 32.27
N LEU A 43 -3.95 -2.81 31.97
CA LEU A 43 -4.65 -3.55 30.94
C LEU A 43 -6.08 -3.93 31.38
N THR A 44 -6.30 -4.13 32.66
CA THR A 44 -7.64 -4.41 33.21
C THR A 44 -8.56 -3.21 33.09
N GLU A 45 -8.06 -2.00 33.39
CA GLU A 45 -8.85 -0.76 33.26
C GLU A 45 -9.10 -0.43 31.79
N LEU A 46 -8.10 -0.63 30.95
CA LEU A 46 -8.25 -0.49 29.50
C LEU A 46 -9.30 -1.44 28.95
N GLY A 47 -9.27 -2.71 29.33
CA GLY A 47 -10.27 -3.71 28.93
C GLY A 47 -11.69 -3.30 29.33
N SER A 48 -11.86 -2.79 30.56
CA SER A 48 -13.14 -2.27 31.02
C SER A 48 -13.63 -1.07 30.20
N PHE A 49 -12.72 -0.15 29.84
CA PHE A 49 -13.05 1.01 29.00
C PHE A 49 -13.44 0.59 27.57
N LEU A 50 -12.76 -0.41 27.04
CA LEU A 50 -13.02 -0.95 25.71
C LEU A 50 -14.29 -1.84 25.66
N GLY A 51 -14.91 -2.13 26.81
CA GLY A 51 -16.08 -3.01 26.90
C GLY A 51 -15.78 -4.48 26.63
N THR A 52 -14.52 -4.90 26.81
CA THR A 52 -14.11 -6.29 26.61
C THR A 52 -14.34 -7.14 27.87
N GLU A 53 -14.63 -8.42 27.69
CA GLU A 53 -14.57 -9.38 28.78
C GLU A 53 -13.12 -9.62 29.19
N THR A 54 -12.87 -9.67 30.51
CA THR A 54 -11.52 -9.82 31.03
C THR A 54 -11.44 -11.07 31.91
N SER A 55 -10.54 -11.99 31.58
CA SER A 55 -10.31 -13.21 32.35
C SER A 55 -8.86 -13.35 32.76
N TRP A 56 -8.60 -13.92 33.96
CA TRP A 56 -7.27 -14.14 34.51
C TRP A 56 -7.01 -15.63 34.77
N ASP A 57 -6.03 -16.20 34.08
CA ASP A 57 -5.49 -17.53 34.37
C ASP A 57 -4.32 -17.43 35.35
N GLN A 58 -4.55 -17.90 36.59
CA GLN A 58 -3.56 -17.83 37.67
C GLN A 58 -2.37 -18.78 37.43
N LEU A 59 -2.59 -19.92 36.76
CA LEU A 59 -1.53 -20.90 36.51
C LEU A 59 -0.63 -20.46 35.38
N ALA A 60 -1.22 -19.99 34.29
CA ALA A 60 -0.51 -19.46 33.13
C ALA A 60 0.01 -18.03 33.37
N LYS A 61 -0.41 -17.36 34.46
CA LYS A 61 -0.13 -15.92 34.71
C LYS A 61 -0.50 -15.05 33.51
N ARG A 62 -1.69 -15.26 32.96
CA ARG A 62 -2.14 -14.67 31.71
C ARG A 62 -3.46 -13.93 31.90
N LEU A 63 -3.49 -12.70 31.39
CA LEU A 63 -4.71 -11.93 31.24
C LEU A 63 -5.20 -12.06 29.79
N THR A 64 -6.50 -12.34 29.61
CA THR A 64 -7.15 -12.35 28.31
C THR A 64 -8.21 -11.25 28.28
N LEU A 65 -8.17 -10.44 27.24
CA LEU A 65 -9.27 -9.54 26.84
C LEU A 65 -10.02 -10.19 25.70
N GLU A 66 -11.34 -10.27 25.77
CA GLU A 66 -12.18 -10.94 24.76
C GLU A 66 -13.29 -10.03 24.27
N SER A 67 -13.55 -10.07 22.96
CA SER A 67 -14.67 -9.40 22.30
C SER A 67 -15.17 -10.26 21.15
N GLY A 68 -16.34 -10.89 21.31
CA GLY A 68 -16.83 -11.91 20.39
C GLY A 68 -15.86 -13.08 20.25
N ASP A 69 -15.49 -13.43 19.03
CA ASP A 69 -14.56 -14.53 18.75
C ASP A 69 -13.08 -14.11 18.79
N ARG A 70 -12.79 -12.84 19.11
CA ARG A 70 -11.44 -12.29 19.14
C ARG A 70 -10.92 -12.12 20.55
N PHE A 71 -9.63 -12.32 20.72
CA PHE A 71 -8.97 -12.15 22.01
C PHE A 71 -7.57 -11.56 21.89
N ILE A 72 -7.13 -10.94 22.98
CA ILE A 72 -5.74 -10.54 23.23
C ILE A 72 -5.29 -11.21 24.51
N GLN A 73 -4.24 -12.02 24.46
CA GLN A 73 -3.64 -12.69 25.62
C GLN A 73 -2.29 -12.09 25.96
N VAL A 74 -2.14 -11.61 27.18
CA VAL A 74 -0.91 -11.05 27.72
C VAL A 74 -0.43 -11.90 28.89
N THR A 75 0.76 -12.50 28.73
CA THR A 75 1.40 -13.29 29.80
C THR A 75 2.34 -12.40 30.60
N LEU A 76 2.25 -12.46 31.92
CA LEU A 76 3.09 -11.70 32.83
C LEU A 76 4.58 -12.01 32.63
N PHE A 77 5.41 -10.99 32.63
CA PHE A 77 6.86 -11.04 32.36
C PHE A 77 7.25 -11.48 30.94
N SER A 78 6.28 -11.54 30.03
CA SER A 78 6.51 -11.80 28.61
C SER A 78 6.35 -10.52 27.80
N PRO A 79 7.20 -10.27 26.82
CA PRO A 79 6.99 -9.19 25.86
C PRO A 79 6.02 -9.58 24.73
N TYR A 80 5.58 -10.84 24.69
CA TYR A 80 4.71 -11.33 23.61
C TYR A 80 3.23 -11.28 23.98
N VAL A 81 2.45 -10.75 23.05
CA VAL A 81 0.99 -10.75 23.09
C VAL A 81 0.49 -11.70 22.01
N ILE A 82 -0.48 -12.54 22.36
CA ILE A 82 -1.05 -13.54 21.48
C ILE A 82 -2.47 -13.10 21.08
N THR A 83 -2.78 -13.19 19.81
CA THR A 83 -4.11 -13.01 19.23
C THR A 83 -4.50 -14.24 18.43
N PRO A 84 -5.73 -14.40 17.95
CA PRO A 84 -6.13 -15.58 17.17
C PRO A 84 -5.25 -15.85 15.95
N ASP A 85 -4.81 -14.78 15.27
CA ASP A 85 -4.16 -14.89 13.96
C ASP A 85 -2.63 -14.81 14.05
N ARG A 86 -2.08 -14.15 15.08
CA ARG A 86 -0.63 -13.86 15.19
C ARG A 86 -0.17 -13.51 16.60
N SER A 87 1.13 -13.32 16.76
CA SER A 87 1.72 -12.80 17.99
C SER A 87 2.44 -11.49 17.74
N PHE A 88 2.42 -10.60 18.73
CA PHE A 88 3.09 -9.30 18.72
C PHE A 88 4.20 -9.27 19.75
N ASN A 89 5.33 -8.69 19.39
CA ASN A 89 6.42 -8.42 20.34
C ASN A 89 6.32 -6.97 20.79
N LEU A 90 6.03 -6.74 22.07
CA LEU A 90 5.99 -5.40 22.68
C LEU A 90 7.38 -4.86 23.02
N HIS A 91 8.46 -5.61 22.74
CA HIS A 91 9.86 -5.33 23.09
C HIS A 91 10.14 -5.25 24.60
N TYR A 92 9.14 -5.01 25.41
CA TYR A 92 9.22 -4.90 26.86
C TYR A 92 8.15 -5.77 27.50
N PRO A 93 8.46 -6.47 28.60
CA PRO A 93 7.53 -7.42 29.22
C PRO A 93 6.35 -6.71 29.86
N ALA A 94 5.23 -7.44 29.95
CA ALA A 94 4.11 -7.04 30.79
C ALA A 94 4.50 -7.17 32.27
N GLU A 95 4.11 -6.20 33.09
CA GLU A 95 4.47 -6.09 34.50
C GLU A 95 3.24 -6.19 35.41
N PHE A 96 3.41 -6.78 36.61
CA PHE A 96 2.36 -6.78 37.61
C PHE A 96 2.60 -5.66 38.63
N ARG A 97 1.69 -4.68 38.69
CA ARG A 97 1.77 -3.53 39.58
C ARG A 97 0.38 -3.22 40.15
N LYS A 98 0.31 -2.78 41.39
CA LYS A 98 -0.94 -2.28 42.04
C LYS A 98 -2.17 -3.19 41.83
N GLY A 99 -1.95 -4.52 41.74
CA GLY A 99 -3.05 -5.48 41.57
C GLY A 99 -3.55 -5.66 40.12
N SER A 100 -2.89 -5.07 39.14
CA SER A 100 -3.22 -5.18 37.72
C SER A 100 -2.01 -5.54 36.87
N ILE A 101 -2.25 -5.96 35.64
CA ILE A 101 -1.22 -6.13 34.61
C ILE A 101 -1.06 -4.81 33.86
N TYR A 102 0.18 -4.38 33.72
CA TYR A 102 0.55 -3.19 32.99
C TYR A 102 1.32 -3.57 31.72
N VAL A 103 1.02 -2.89 30.62
CA VAL A 103 1.66 -3.06 29.31
C VAL A 103 2.22 -1.73 28.80
N PRO A 104 3.34 -1.74 28.04
CA PRO A 104 3.91 -0.52 27.48
C PRO A 104 2.98 0.04 26.39
N VAL A 105 2.33 1.18 26.66
CA VAL A 105 1.22 1.71 25.84
C VAL A 105 1.60 1.97 24.38
N ALA A 106 2.81 2.50 24.15
CA ALA A 106 3.26 2.82 22.79
C ALA A 106 3.35 1.59 21.87
N PHE A 107 3.68 0.42 22.42
CA PHE A 107 3.78 -0.83 21.68
C PHE A 107 2.49 -1.65 21.72
N PHE A 108 1.67 -1.45 22.74
CA PHE A 108 0.39 -2.15 22.88
C PHE A 108 -0.75 -1.47 22.10
N ALA A 109 -0.71 -0.15 21.93
CA ALA A 109 -1.75 0.57 21.22
C ALA A 109 -2.09 -0.07 19.84
N PRO A 110 -1.14 -0.40 18.96
CA PRO A 110 -1.46 -1.02 17.67
C PRO A 110 -2.11 -2.41 17.77
N VAL A 111 -2.03 -3.08 18.94
CA VAL A 111 -2.60 -4.42 19.13
C VAL A 111 -4.11 -4.37 19.38
N ILE A 112 -4.64 -3.24 19.85
CA ILE A 112 -6.07 -3.08 20.18
C ILE A 112 -6.97 -3.37 18.98
N ARG A 113 -6.52 -3.07 17.77
CA ARG A 113 -7.24 -3.37 16.51
C ARG A 113 -7.48 -4.86 16.25
N GLU A 114 -6.76 -5.73 16.94
CA GLU A 114 -6.92 -7.19 16.79
C GLU A 114 -8.19 -7.72 17.49
N ILE A 115 -8.76 -6.93 18.38
CA ILE A 115 -9.92 -7.31 19.19
C ILE A 115 -11.14 -6.42 18.90
N LEU A 116 -10.91 -5.18 18.48
CA LEU A 116 -11.96 -4.22 18.16
C LEU A 116 -11.73 -3.61 16.77
N PRO A 117 -12.79 -3.35 16.00
CA PRO A 117 -12.70 -2.76 14.66
C PRO A 117 -12.44 -1.25 14.75
N LEU A 118 -11.30 -0.87 15.31
CA LEU A 118 -10.92 0.52 15.50
C LEU A 118 -9.40 0.68 15.34
N GLU A 119 -8.98 1.88 14.97
CA GLU A 119 -7.60 2.28 15.02
C GLU A 119 -7.26 2.90 16.37
N SER A 120 -6.05 2.66 16.82
CA SER A 120 -5.54 3.17 18.07
C SER A 120 -4.10 3.59 17.95
N GLY A 121 -3.73 4.66 18.62
CA GLY A 121 -2.38 5.18 18.62
C GLY A 121 -2.04 5.91 19.91
N TRP A 122 -0.74 6.08 20.15
CA TRP A 122 -0.19 6.72 21.33
C TRP A 122 0.40 8.08 21.00
N ASP A 123 -0.18 9.13 21.59
CA ASP A 123 0.38 10.48 21.57
C ASP A 123 1.29 10.70 22.81
N ARG A 124 2.60 10.64 22.57
CA ARG A 124 3.61 10.76 23.63
C ARG A 124 3.66 12.18 24.24
N GLU A 125 3.39 13.21 23.45
CA GLU A 125 3.44 14.59 23.94
C GLU A 125 2.25 14.89 24.86
N ARG A 126 1.06 14.42 24.48
CA ARG A 126 -0.18 14.61 25.24
C ARG A 126 -0.41 13.52 26.28
N GLN A 127 0.45 12.50 26.34
CA GLN A 127 0.27 11.32 27.21
C GLN A 127 -1.14 10.75 27.08
N SER A 128 -1.61 10.55 25.84
CA SER A 128 -2.96 10.07 25.56
C SER A 128 -2.96 8.93 24.55
N LEU A 129 -3.79 7.91 24.85
CA LEU A 129 -4.15 6.85 23.92
C LEU A 129 -5.43 7.28 23.21
N TYR A 130 -5.43 7.27 21.88
CA TYR A 130 -6.62 7.57 21.10
C TYR A 130 -7.14 6.34 20.37
N LEU A 131 -8.47 6.29 20.22
CA LEU A 131 -9.22 5.29 19.50
C LEU A 131 -10.10 6.02 18.46
N GLN A 132 -10.08 5.56 17.22
CA GLN A 132 -10.85 6.15 16.13
C GLN A 132 -11.41 5.08 15.20
N SER A 133 -12.41 5.45 14.40
CA SER A 133 -12.88 4.57 13.32
C SER A 133 -11.72 4.28 12.38
N PRO A 134 -11.50 3.04 11.99
CA PRO A 134 -10.56 2.74 10.95
C PRO A 134 -10.99 3.42 9.66
N ASP A 135 -10.03 3.98 8.92
CA ASP A 135 -10.27 4.54 7.59
C ASP A 135 -10.49 3.41 6.56
N TYR A 136 -11.51 2.56 6.78
CA TYR A 136 -11.84 1.57 5.76
C TYR A 136 -12.66 2.19 4.63
N ASN A 137 -12.28 1.84 3.42
CA ASN A 137 -12.98 2.26 2.21
C ASN A 137 -13.68 1.09 1.50
N VAL A 138 -13.43 -0.15 1.91
CA VAL A 138 -14.24 -1.33 1.57
C VAL A 138 -15.15 -1.61 2.76
N LYS A 139 -16.37 -1.05 2.69
CA LYS A 139 -17.26 -0.87 3.83
C LYS A 139 -18.05 -2.12 4.21
N GLY A 140 -18.42 -2.94 3.23
CA GLY A 140 -19.30 -4.08 3.48
C GLY A 140 -19.57 -4.91 2.23
N LEU A 141 -20.22 -6.04 2.43
CA LEU A 141 -20.64 -6.96 1.39
C LEU A 141 -22.15 -7.19 1.49
N ARG A 142 -22.88 -7.06 0.39
CA ARG A 142 -24.28 -7.47 0.29
C ARG A 142 -24.40 -8.62 -0.70
N VAL A 143 -25.05 -9.68 -0.29
CA VAL A 143 -25.30 -10.87 -1.12
C VAL A 143 -26.79 -10.91 -1.44
N THR A 144 -27.14 -10.87 -2.73
CA THR A 144 -28.53 -10.84 -3.18
C THR A 144 -28.80 -12.03 -4.10
N PRO A 145 -29.61 -13.02 -3.71
CA PRO A 145 -30.04 -14.10 -4.61
C PRO A 145 -30.81 -13.55 -5.82
N LYS A 146 -30.57 -14.13 -7.00
CA LYS A 146 -31.26 -13.83 -8.24
C LYS A 146 -31.86 -15.14 -8.83
N ALA A 147 -32.83 -15.03 -9.70
CA ALA A 147 -33.53 -16.19 -10.26
C ALA A 147 -32.57 -17.25 -10.86
N ASN A 148 -31.46 -16.83 -11.47
CA ASN A 148 -30.50 -17.71 -12.15
C ASN A 148 -29.07 -17.53 -11.61
N GLY A 149 -28.90 -17.17 -10.32
CA GLY A 149 -27.57 -16.92 -9.77
C GLY A 149 -27.55 -16.06 -8.52
N LEU A 150 -26.48 -15.26 -8.38
CA LEU A 150 -26.21 -14.44 -7.22
C LEU A 150 -25.61 -13.10 -7.64
N LEU A 151 -25.96 -12.05 -6.94
CA LEU A 151 -25.30 -10.75 -7.05
C LEU A 151 -24.54 -10.46 -5.74
N LEU A 152 -23.24 -10.27 -5.86
CA LEU A 152 -22.39 -9.75 -4.78
C LEU A 152 -22.22 -8.25 -5.02
N GLU A 153 -22.49 -7.44 -3.99
CA GLU A 153 -22.27 -5.99 -4.00
C GLU A 153 -21.22 -5.68 -2.93
N VAL A 154 -20.01 -5.33 -3.35
CA VAL A 154 -18.98 -4.84 -2.43
C VAL A 154 -19.12 -3.34 -2.31
N LEU A 155 -19.50 -2.88 -1.11
CA LEU A 155 -19.82 -1.49 -0.82
C LEU A 155 -18.54 -0.73 -0.51
N LEU A 156 -18.35 0.41 -1.19
CA LEU A 156 -17.18 1.27 -1.03
C LEU A 156 -17.59 2.63 -0.44
N THR A 157 -16.62 3.37 0.11
CA THR A 157 -16.82 4.78 0.52
C THR A 157 -16.47 5.74 -0.61
N GLU A 158 -15.62 5.31 -1.53
CA GLU A 158 -15.12 6.08 -2.68
C GLU A 158 -14.89 5.15 -3.87
N PRO A 159 -14.75 5.66 -5.11
CA PRO A 159 -14.38 4.86 -6.26
C PRO A 159 -12.97 4.27 -6.10
N LEU A 160 -12.85 2.95 -6.17
CA LEU A 160 -11.58 2.23 -6.09
C LEU A 160 -11.41 1.31 -7.31
N ARG A 161 -10.17 1.15 -7.75
CA ARG A 161 -9.84 0.14 -8.76
C ARG A 161 -10.02 -1.26 -8.19
N TYR A 162 -10.40 -2.19 -9.07
CA TYR A 162 -10.53 -3.59 -8.67
C TYR A 162 -10.18 -4.53 -9.83
N GLU A 163 -9.81 -5.73 -9.47
CA GLU A 163 -9.53 -6.84 -10.37
C GLU A 163 -10.27 -8.09 -9.92
N ILE A 164 -10.59 -8.96 -10.89
CA ILE A 164 -11.20 -10.25 -10.60
C ILE A 164 -10.45 -11.34 -11.34
N ILE A 165 -9.99 -12.33 -10.58
CA ILE A 165 -9.32 -13.53 -11.09
C ILE A 165 -10.08 -14.76 -10.58
N ILE A 166 -10.32 -15.74 -11.43
CA ILE A 166 -10.85 -17.05 -11.01
C ILE A 166 -9.75 -18.09 -11.12
N THR A 167 -9.46 -18.77 -10.01
CA THR A 167 -8.49 -19.87 -9.99
C THR A 167 -9.12 -21.18 -10.49
N GLU A 168 -8.27 -22.15 -10.82
CA GLU A 168 -8.72 -23.48 -11.26
C GLU A 168 -9.49 -24.22 -10.14
N GLU A 169 -9.21 -23.94 -8.87
CA GLU A 169 -9.92 -24.50 -7.73
C GLU A 169 -11.31 -23.90 -7.52
N GLY A 170 -11.64 -22.82 -8.22
CA GLY A 170 -12.95 -22.16 -8.17
C GLY A 170 -13.00 -21.00 -7.17
N TRP A 171 -11.87 -20.43 -6.77
CA TRP A 171 -11.83 -19.19 -6.04
C TRP A 171 -11.98 -18.00 -6.99
N LEU A 172 -12.99 -17.17 -6.75
CA LEU A 172 -13.12 -15.85 -7.36
C LEU A 172 -12.46 -14.85 -6.41
N ASN A 173 -11.31 -14.35 -6.81
CA ASN A 173 -10.54 -13.35 -6.06
C ASN A 173 -10.88 -11.97 -6.59
N LEU A 174 -11.53 -11.15 -5.78
CA LEU A 174 -11.77 -9.73 -6.03
C LEU A 174 -10.73 -8.95 -5.23
N THR A 175 -9.77 -8.36 -5.91
CA THR A 175 -8.76 -7.47 -5.33
C THR A 175 -9.19 -6.03 -5.51
N VAL A 176 -9.27 -5.27 -4.43
CA VAL A 176 -9.61 -3.84 -4.43
C VAL A 176 -8.35 -3.05 -4.08
N HIS A 177 -7.79 -2.36 -5.07
CA HIS A 177 -6.55 -1.58 -4.92
C HIS A 177 -6.77 -0.37 -4.02
N ALA A 178 -5.79 -0.08 -3.16
CA ALA A 178 -5.92 0.89 -2.07
C ALA A 178 -7.12 0.61 -1.13
N GLY A 179 -7.68 -0.61 -1.21
CA GLY A 179 -8.77 -1.05 -0.37
C GLY A 179 -8.29 -1.29 1.08
N ILE A 180 -9.06 -0.80 2.03
CA ILE A 180 -8.92 -1.10 3.45
C ILE A 180 -10.23 -1.74 3.88
N LEU A 181 -10.16 -3.01 4.32
CA LEU A 181 -11.34 -3.81 4.67
C LEU A 181 -11.95 -3.37 5.99
N SER A 182 -13.27 -3.29 6.01
CA SER A 182 -14.02 -3.35 7.27
C SER A 182 -14.03 -4.79 7.79
N ASN A 183 -13.78 -4.97 9.07
CA ASN A 183 -13.83 -6.30 9.72
C ASN A 183 -15.25 -6.92 9.65
N LEU A 184 -16.30 -6.12 9.45
CA LEU A 184 -17.69 -6.57 9.35
C LEU A 184 -17.98 -7.39 8.07
N ILE A 185 -17.13 -7.33 7.05
CA ILE A 185 -17.39 -8.01 5.75
C ILE A 185 -17.48 -9.52 5.92
N GLN A 186 -16.69 -10.10 6.81
CA GLN A 186 -16.65 -11.55 7.04
C GLN A 186 -17.79 -12.00 7.95
N GLU A 187 -18.25 -11.15 8.88
CA GLU A 187 -19.35 -11.43 9.79
C GLU A 187 -20.71 -11.38 9.08
N ASP A 188 -20.86 -10.52 8.07
CA ASP A 188 -22.11 -10.37 7.31
C ASP A 188 -22.28 -11.44 6.21
N PHE A 189 -21.31 -12.34 6.02
CA PHE A 189 -21.35 -13.33 4.96
C PHE A 189 -21.94 -14.66 5.41
N GLU A 190 -23.06 -15.03 4.80
CA GLU A 190 -23.67 -16.37 4.96
C GLU A 190 -23.29 -17.30 3.80
N LYS A 191 -22.77 -18.50 4.15
CA LYS A 191 -22.44 -19.55 3.17
C LYS A 191 -23.68 -20.02 2.46
N GLY A 192 -23.59 -20.19 1.14
CA GLY A 192 -24.71 -20.60 0.27
C GLY A 192 -24.33 -21.68 -0.73
N GLU A 193 -25.27 -22.08 -1.56
CA GLU A 193 -25.04 -23.08 -2.62
C GLU A 193 -24.12 -22.58 -3.72
N ILE A 194 -24.16 -21.30 -4.05
CA ILE A 194 -23.37 -20.68 -5.14
C ILE A 194 -22.00 -20.24 -4.62
N VAL A 195 -21.95 -19.52 -3.51
CA VAL A 195 -20.71 -19.14 -2.82
C VAL A 195 -20.61 -19.93 -1.54
N LYS A 196 -19.65 -20.82 -1.47
CA LYS A 196 -19.47 -21.79 -0.40
C LYS A 196 -18.62 -21.28 0.76
N ASP A 197 -17.73 -20.32 0.47
CA ASP A 197 -16.83 -19.75 1.46
C ASP A 197 -16.39 -18.35 1.04
N LEU A 198 -16.03 -17.52 2.02
CA LEU A 198 -15.41 -16.23 1.84
C LEU A 198 -14.16 -16.17 2.72
N LYS A 199 -13.06 -15.76 2.13
CA LYS A 199 -11.84 -15.37 2.83
C LYS A 199 -11.52 -13.92 2.49
N THR A 200 -11.08 -13.16 3.48
CA THR A 200 -10.67 -11.78 3.30
C THR A 200 -9.21 -11.62 3.66
N TYR A 201 -8.49 -10.84 2.87
CA TYR A 201 -7.07 -10.57 3.09
C TYR A 201 -6.84 -9.06 3.00
N GLN A 202 -6.21 -8.50 4.02
CA GLN A 202 -5.74 -7.13 4.01
C GLN A 202 -4.26 -7.11 3.70
N PHE A 203 -3.91 -6.49 2.59
CA PHE A 203 -2.53 -6.18 2.21
C PHE A 203 -2.24 -4.71 2.51
N GLU A 204 -0.98 -4.33 2.49
CA GLU A 204 -0.57 -2.95 2.77
C GLU A 204 -1.19 -1.92 1.82
N SER A 205 -1.45 -2.30 0.56
CA SER A 205 -1.97 -1.40 -0.48
C SER A 205 -3.20 -1.93 -1.21
N ALA A 206 -3.78 -3.05 -0.76
CA ALA A 206 -4.98 -3.63 -1.36
C ALA A 206 -5.77 -4.46 -0.35
N ALA A 207 -7.03 -4.66 -0.66
CA ALA A 207 -7.91 -5.59 0.03
C ALA A 207 -8.33 -6.68 -0.94
N GLN A 208 -8.38 -7.94 -0.51
CA GLN A 208 -8.89 -9.03 -1.34
C GLN A 208 -10.04 -9.75 -0.66
N LEU A 209 -11.10 -9.96 -1.41
CA LEU A 209 -12.23 -10.81 -1.06
C LEU A 209 -12.19 -12.04 -1.98
N SER A 210 -11.97 -13.22 -1.39
CA SER A 210 -11.87 -14.49 -2.12
C SER A 210 -13.13 -15.31 -1.86
N PHE A 211 -13.94 -15.49 -2.88
CA PHE A 211 -15.20 -16.23 -2.83
C PHE A 211 -15.01 -17.62 -3.44
N LEU A 212 -15.24 -18.68 -2.68
CA LEU A 212 -15.26 -20.03 -3.22
C LEU A 212 -16.59 -20.27 -3.94
N VAL A 213 -16.54 -20.18 -5.28
CA VAL A 213 -17.73 -20.31 -6.13
C VAL A 213 -17.85 -21.70 -6.77
N ASN A 214 -19.06 -22.08 -7.12
CA ASN A 214 -19.29 -23.31 -7.87
C ASN A 214 -18.66 -23.19 -9.27
N LYS A 215 -17.83 -24.17 -9.67
CA LYS A 215 -17.10 -24.19 -10.98
C LYS A 215 -17.98 -24.04 -12.24
N ARG A 216 -19.28 -24.20 -12.11
CA ARG A 216 -20.25 -24.08 -13.24
C ARG A 216 -20.79 -22.66 -13.43
N MET A 217 -20.29 -21.71 -12.68
CA MET A 217 -20.78 -20.33 -12.73
C MET A 217 -19.97 -19.49 -13.71
N ASP A 218 -20.68 -18.69 -14.49
CA ASP A 218 -20.10 -17.57 -15.22
C ASP A 218 -20.17 -16.32 -14.34
N HIS A 219 -19.19 -15.45 -14.44
CA HIS A 219 -19.16 -14.22 -13.67
C HIS A 219 -19.06 -12.99 -14.57
N ARG A 220 -19.59 -11.88 -14.07
CA ARG A 220 -19.41 -10.55 -14.66
C ARG A 220 -19.30 -9.54 -13.56
N ALA A 221 -18.30 -8.64 -13.65
CA ALA A 221 -18.15 -7.53 -12.74
C ALA A 221 -18.48 -6.20 -13.41
N SER A 222 -18.95 -5.25 -12.61
CA SER A 222 -19.19 -3.87 -13.01
C SER A 222 -19.10 -2.97 -11.80
N PHE A 223 -18.78 -1.70 -12.04
CA PHE A 223 -18.73 -0.67 -10.99
C PHE A 223 -19.95 0.26 -11.06
N LYS A 224 -20.43 0.74 -9.91
CA LYS A 224 -21.41 1.82 -9.81
C LYS A 224 -20.88 2.93 -8.93
N GLU A 225 -21.06 4.19 -9.38
CA GLU A 225 -20.50 5.37 -8.70
C GLU A 225 -21.34 5.85 -7.52
N ASN A 226 -22.68 5.76 -7.59
CA ASN A 226 -23.57 6.37 -6.61
C ASN A 226 -24.60 5.38 -6.04
N PRO A 227 -24.45 4.89 -4.81
CA PRO A 227 -23.22 4.93 -4.01
C PRO A 227 -22.12 4.04 -4.62
N PRO A 228 -20.83 4.34 -4.36
CA PRO A 228 -19.71 3.57 -4.91
C PRO A 228 -19.79 2.11 -4.51
N ARG A 229 -19.77 1.19 -5.48
CA ARG A 229 -19.81 -0.27 -5.24
C ARG A 229 -19.38 -1.08 -6.44
N ILE A 230 -18.76 -2.22 -6.16
CA ILE A 230 -18.43 -3.24 -7.15
C ILE A 230 -19.55 -4.28 -7.14
N LEU A 231 -20.09 -4.56 -8.31
CA LEU A 231 -21.13 -5.58 -8.53
C LEU A 231 -20.51 -6.80 -9.19
N VAL A 232 -20.56 -7.96 -8.55
CA VAL A 232 -20.15 -9.22 -9.15
C VAL A 232 -21.37 -10.11 -9.30
N SER A 233 -21.75 -10.34 -10.55
CA SER A 233 -22.87 -11.21 -10.91
C SER A 233 -22.36 -12.61 -11.22
N LEU A 234 -22.86 -13.60 -10.50
CA LEU A 234 -22.60 -15.02 -10.70
C LEU A 234 -23.83 -15.70 -11.31
N ARG A 235 -23.67 -16.47 -12.39
CA ARG A 235 -24.76 -17.17 -13.08
C ARG A 235 -24.40 -18.60 -13.40
N GLU A 236 -25.42 -19.48 -13.43
CA GLU A 236 -25.23 -20.82 -13.97
C GLU A 236 -24.96 -20.79 -15.47
N ARG A 237 -23.96 -21.54 -15.91
CA ARG A 237 -23.65 -21.71 -17.33
C ARG A 237 -24.84 -22.28 -18.10
N GLY A 238 -25.22 -21.58 -19.17
CA GLY A 238 -26.30 -22.04 -20.08
C GLY A 238 -27.69 -21.45 -19.79
N THR A 239 -27.87 -20.64 -18.77
CA THR A 239 -29.10 -19.84 -18.58
C THR A 239 -28.94 -18.51 -19.31
N GLY A 240 -29.67 -18.33 -20.41
CA GLY A 240 -29.56 -17.27 -21.42
C GLY A 240 -29.52 -15.81 -20.94
N PRO A 241 -29.51 -14.83 -21.87
CA PRO A 241 -29.13 -13.44 -21.56
C PRO A 241 -30.19 -12.75 -20.74
N GLY A 242 -29.93 -12.60 -19.46
CA GLY A 242 -30.66 -11.61 -18.64
C GLY A 242 -30.08 -10.23 -18.87
N ILE A 243 -30.96 -9.25 -19.04
CA ILE A 243 -30.62 -7.84 -19.25
C ILE A 243 -29.91 -7.31 -18.00
N PHE A 244 -28.57 -7.16 -18.06
CA PHE A 244 -27.84 -6.29 -17.16
C PHE A 244 -27.40 -5.08 -17.97
N GLN A 245 -27.91 -3.91 -17.61
CA GLN A 245 -27.34 -2.66 -18.10
C GLN A 245 -25.87 -2.59 -17.68
N GLU A 246 -25.01 -2.34 -18.64
CA GLU A 246 -23.60 -2.09 -18.44
C GLU A 246 -23.46 -0.86 -17.51
N GLY A 247 -23.08 -1.08 -16.28
CA GLY A 247 -22.40 -0.06 -15.51
C GLY A 247 -21.01 0.11 -16.11
N VAL A 248 -20.55 1.33 -16.23
CA VAL A 248 -19.23 1.67 -16.77
C VAL A 248 -18.19 0.80 -16.03
N ALA A 249 -17.73 -0.27 -16.68
CA ALA A 249 -16.51 -0.93 -16.30
C ALA A 249 -15.41 0.15 -16.38
N TRP A 250 -14.46 0.17 -15.45
CA TRP A 250 -13.20 0.85 -15.72
C TRP A 250 -12.74 0.35 -17.08
N ASP A 251 -12.70 1.28 -18.03
CA ASP A 251 -12.26 0.94 -19.36
C ASP A 251 -10.76 0.66 -19.30
N LYS A 252 -10.41 -0.64 -19.18
CA LYS A 252 -9.02 -1.10 -19.22
C LYS A 252 -8.29 -0.61 -20.47
N ASN A 253 -9.02 -0.10 -21.45
CA ASN A 253 -8.50 0.37 -22.73
C ASN A 253 -8.29 1.89 -22.77
N ARG A 254 -8.36 2.60 -21.64
CA ARG A 254 -8.16 4.05 -21.61
C ARG A 254 -7.07 4.43 -20.63
N ILE A 255 -6.01 5.05 -21.16
CA ILE A 255 -4.87 5.53 -20.38
C ILE A 255 -4.98 7.05 -20.25
N ASP A 256 -5.48 7.52 -19.13
CA ASP A 256 -5.70 8.96 -18.88
C ASP A 256 -4.83 9.53 -17.76
N LEU A 257 -4.49 8.74 -16.74
CA LEU A 257 -3.78 9.20 -15.56
C LEU A 257 -2.39 8.59 -15.45
N VAL A 258 -1.37 9.44 -15.45
CA VAL A 258 0.02 9.05 -15.27
C VAL A 258 0.53 9.59 -13.94
N VAL A 259 1.12 8.73 -13.12
CA VAL A 259 1.91 9.16 -11.98
C VAL A 259 3.38 9.15 -12.33
N ILE A 260 4.02 10.31 -12.17
CA ILE A 260 5.45 10.49 -12.37
C ILE A 260 6.10 10.57 -10.98
N ASP A 261 7.09 9.74 -10.76
CA ASP A 261 7.86 9.69 -9.53
C ASP A 261 9.29 10.21 -9.77
N PRO A 262 9.61 11.47 -9.42
CA PRO A 262 11.00 11.90 -9.40
C PRO A 262 11.71 11.23 -8.22
N GLY A 263 12.68 10.36 -8.49
CA GLY A 263 13.42 9.63 -7.46
C GLY A 263 14.06 10.53 -6.41
N HIS A 264 14.38 9.98 -5.25
CA HIS A 264 15.06 10.68 -4.15
C HIS A 264 14.28 11.88 -3.60
N GLY A 265 14.98 12.82 -2.90
CA GLY A 265 14.40 14.04 -2.33
C GLY A 265 14.79 14.25 -0.86
N GLY A 266 14.75 15.49 -0.39
CA GLY A 266 15.10 15.83 0.99
C GLY A 266 16.52 15.42 1.38
N GLU A 267 16.65 14.57 2.39
CA GLU A 267 17.94 14.06 2.88
C GLU A 267 18.57 13.07 1.89
N ASP A 268 17.77 12.37 1.10
CA ASP A 268 18.25 11.49 0.04
C ASP A 268 18.60 12.31 -1.20
N HIS A 269 19.89 12.49 -1.42
CA HIS A 269 20.40 13.24 -2.57
C HIS A 269 20.42 12.45 -3.87
N GLY A 270 20.26 11.10 -3.78
CA GLY A 270 20.62 10.21 -4.87
C GLY A 270 22.12 10.25 -5.17
N ALA A 271 22.46 9.90 -6.38
CA ALA A 271 23.83 10.01 -6.86
C ALA A 271 24.25 11.49 -7.01
N VAL A 272 25.55 11.74 -6.80
CA VAL A 272 26.14 13.06 -6.91
C VAL A 272 27.23 13.07 -7.98
N GLY A 273 27.06 13.95 -8.95
CA GLY A 273 28.05 14.15 -10.02
C GLY A 273 29.39 14.59 -9.47
N ARG A 274 30.44 13.89 -9.85
CA ARG A 274 31.78 14.05 -9.29
C ARG A 274 32.50 15.33 -9.71
N HIS A 275 32.10 15.91 -10.85
CA HIS A 275 32.78 17.08 -11.41
C HIS A 275 32.11 18.40 -11.03
N SER A 276 30.79 18.41 -10.86
CA SER A 276 30.05 19.63 -10.58
C SER A 276 29.26 19.60 -9.27
N GLY A 277 29.23 18.47 -8.59
CA GLY A 277 28.41 18.28 -7.40
C GLY A 277 26.90 18.27 -7.70
N LEU A 278 26.53 18.03 -8.96
CA LEU A 278 25.14 17.95 -9.40
C LEU A 278 24.43 16.80 -8.69
N LYS A 279 23.32 17.07 -8.06
CA LYS A 279 22.55 16.06 -7.32
C LYS A 279 21.46 15.47 -8.21
N GLU A 280 21.33 14.17 -8.19
CA GLU A 280 20.31 13.43 -8.94
C GLU A 280 18.90 13.95 -8.65
N LYS A 281 18.53 14.10 -7.37
CA LYS A 281 17.20 14.56 -6.95
C LYS A 281 16.75 15.86 -7.61
N GLU A 282 17.69 16.75 -7.98
CA GLU A 282 17.40 18.03 -8.63
C GLU A 282 17.13 17.84 -10.12
N ILE A 283 17.91 16.96 -10.76
CA ILE A 283 17.77 16.66 -12.20
C ILE A 283 16.45 15.97 -12.47
N VAL A 284 16.16 14.91 -11.71
CA VAL A 284 14.97 14.09 -11.92
C VAL A 284 13.69 14.86 -11.63
N LEU A 285 13.71 15.77 -10.65
CA LEU A 285 12.59 16.68 -10.38
C LEU A 285 12.35 17.67 -11.54
N ASP A 286 13.41 18.23 -12.12
CA ASP A 286 13.27 19.13 -13.27
C ASP A 286 12.74 18.39 -14.50
N ILE A 287 13.24 17.17 -14.76
CA ILE A 287 12.75 16.32 -15.87
C ILE A 287 11.27 15.95 -15.64
N ALA A 288 10.92 15.54 -14.42
CA ALA A 288 9.54 15.15 -14.07
C ALA A 288 8.55 16.31 -14.28
N LYS A 289 8.90 17.52 -13.87
CA LYS A 289 8.06 18.72 -14.09
C LYS A 289 7.85 19.01 -15.57
N ARG A 290 8.91 18.93 -16.38
CA ARG A 290 8.81 19.12 -17.84
C ARG A 290 7.98 18.02 -18.50
N LEU A 291 8.14 16.78 -18.03
CA LEU A 291 7.36 15.65 -18.52
C LEU A 291 5.87 15.84 -18.18
N ALA A 292 5.56 16.30 -16.97
CA ALA A 292 4.19 16.59 -16.57
C ALA A 292 3.52 17.62 -17.50
N GLU A 293 4.18 18.77 -17.74
CA GLU A 293 3.66 19.80 -18.64
C GLU A 293 3.41 19.27 -20.06
N LYS A 294 4.30 18.41 -20.58
CA LYS A 294 4.14 17.81 -21.90
C LYS A 294 2.97 16.83 -21.96
N LEU A 295 2.84 15.95 -20.97
CA LEU A 295 1.76 14.98 -20.90
C LEU A 295 0.39 15.65 -20.72
N GLU A 296 0.32 16.71 -19.91
CA GLU A 296 -0.89 17.53 -19.81
C GLU A 296 -1.27 18.18 -21.16
N GLY A 297 -0.27 18.60 -21.95
CA GLY A 297 -0.46 19.08 -23.31
C GLY A 297 -0.98 18.02 -24.29
N GLU A 298 -0.67 16.76 -24.04
CA GLU A 298 -1.17 15.60 -24.81
C GLU A 298 -2.51 15.02 -24.25
N GLY A 299 -3.09 15.70 -23.24
CA GLY A 299 -4.41 15.36 -22.69
C GLY A 299 -4.40 14.31 -21.57
N PHE A 300 -3.24 13.97 -20.99
CA PHE A 300 -3.16 13.16 -19.80
C PHE A 300 -3.43 13.99 -18.54
N LYS A 301 -3.98 13.36 -17.53
CA LYS A 301 -3.93 13.82 -16.14
C LYS A 301 -2.59 13.39 -15.55
N VAL A 302 -1.94 14.26 -14.79
CA VAL A 302 -0.63 13.94 -14.22
C VAL A 302 -0.61 14.22 -12.73
N ILE A 303 -0.04 13.29 -11.99
CA ILE A 303 0.29 13.45 -10.58
C ILE A 303 1.79 13.24 -10.41
N LEU A 304 2.45 14.19 -9.74
CA LEU A 304 3.83 14.03 -9.29
C LEU A 304 3.82 13.51 -7.85
N THR A 305 4.61 12.48 -7.55
CA THR A 305 4.74 11.96 -6.16
C THR A 305 5.32 13.03 -5.24
N ARG A 306 6.27 13.83 -5.73
CA ARG A 306 6.76 15.05 -5.07
C ARG A 306 6.89 16.22 -6.07
N LYS A 307 6.64 17.43 -5.59
CA LYS A 307 6.70 18.68 -6.41
C LYS A 307 7.87 19.58 -6.01
N ASP A 308 8.54 19.27 -4.94
CA ASP A 308 9.64 19.99 -4.34
C ASP A 308 10.73 19.04 -3.83
N ASP A 309 11.68 19.55 -3.05
CA ASP A 309 12.78 18.76 -2.48
C ASP A 309 12.36 18.06 -1.16
N THR A 310 11.26 17.31 -1.20
CA THR A 310 10.76 16.51 -0.07
C THR A 310 11.19 15.05 -0.24
N PHE A 311 11.61 14.41 0.85
CA PHE A 311 11.84 12.97 0.90
C PHE A 311 10.51 12.24 0.99
N LEU A 312 10.35 11.18 0.18
CA LEU A 312 9.23 10.25 0.25
C LEU A 312 9.76 8.81 0.34
N PRO A 313 9.26 8.00 1.27
CA PRO A 313 9.53 6.57 1.34
C PRO A 313 9.21 5.85 0.02
N LEU A 314 9.99 4.83 -0.34
CA LEU A 314 9.79 4.10 -1.61
C LEU A 314 8.39 3.51 -1.72
N GLY A 315 7.89 2.91 -0.62
CA GLY A 315 6.54 2.33 -0.60
C GLY A 315 5.42 3.37 -0.72
N GLU A 316 5.63 4.60 -0.27
CA GLU A 316 4.63 5.67 -0.36
C GLU A 316 4.45 6.16 -1.81
N ARG A 317 5.49 6.10 -2.64
CA ARG A 317 5.47 6.52 -4.05
C ARG A 317 4.47 5.69 -4.86
N THR A 318 4.52 4.37 -4.77
CA THR A 318 3.54 3.48 -5.42
C THR A 318 2.16 3.56 -4.77
N GLN A 319 2.07 3.78 -3.45
CA GLN A 319 0.78 4.00 -2.80
C GLN A 319 0.06 5.24 -3.33
N ILE A 320 0.78 6.35 -3.63
CA ILE A 320 0.20 7.52 -4.27
C ILE A 320 -0.42 7.15 -5.62
N ALA A 321 0.30 6.38 -6.45
CA ALA A 321 -0.18 5.92 -7.74
C ALA A 321 -1.41 5.00 -7.60
N ASN A 322 -1.35 4.03 -6.70
CA ASN A 322 -2.44 3.08 -6.45
C ASN A 322 -3.70 3.80 -5.95
N ARG A 323 -3.58 4.69 -4.96
CA ARG A 323 -4.71 5.49 -4.43
C ARG A 323 -5.32 6.40 -5.49
N ALA A 324 -4.50 6.98 -6.35
CA ALA A 324 -4.98 7.81 -7.44
C ALA A 324 -5.65 7.00 -8.57
N GLY A 325 -5.52 5.68 -8.55
CA GLY A 325 -5.96 4.85 -9.66
C GLY A 325 -5.21 5.16 -10.95
N ALA A 326 -3.88 5.36 -10.87
CA ALA A 326 -3.07 5.69 -12.04
C ALA A 326 -3.09 4.57 -13.09
N ASP A 327 -3.02 4.96 -14.36
CA ASP A 327 -2.95 4.02 -15.48
C ASP A 327 -1.52 3.63 -15.80
N LEU A 328 -0.56 4.52 -15.48
CA LEU A 328 0.88 4.31 -15.66
C LEU A 328 1.64 4.91 -14.47
N PHE A 329 2.74 4.24 -14.09
CA PHE A 329 3.70 4.74 -13.10
C PHE A 329 5.09 4.84 -13.71
N ILE A 330 5.71 6.02 -13.67
CA ILE A 330 7.01 6.30 -14.26
C ILE A 330 7.94 6.87 -13.19
N SER A 331 8.87 6.06 -12.69
CA SER A 331 9.93 6.53 -11.80
C SER A 331 11.13 7.02 -12.64
N ILE A 332 11.69 8.17 -12.32
CA ILE A 332 12.78 8.82 -13.07
C ILE A 332 14.00 8.92 -12.18
N HIS A 333 15.12 8.35 -12.68
CA HIS A 333 16.41 8.29 -12.02
C HIS A 333 17.56 8.68 -12.95
N ALA A 334 18.75 8.90 -12.40
CA ALA A 334 19.99 9.14 -13.15
C ALA A 334 21.11 8.27 -12.59
N ASN A 335 21.41 7.22 -13.30
CA ASN A 335 22.28 6.12 -12.91
C ASN A 335 23.68 6.56 -12.43
N ALA A 336 24.29 5.76 -11.59
CA ALA A 336 25.66 5.95 -11.15
C ALA A 336 26.43 4.63 -11.10
N SER A 337 27.72 4.71 -11.44
CA SER A 337 28.64 3.59 -11.33
C SER A 337 29.91 4.00 -10.59
N PRO A 338 30.54 3.12 -9.78
CA PRO A 338 31.89 3.32 -9.29
C PRO A 338 32.91 3.53 -10.42
N GLU A 339 32.69 2.87 -11.54
CA GLU A 339 33.48 3.04 -12.75
C GLU A 339 33.01 4.31 -13.52
N ARG A 340 33.94 4.94 -14.24
CA ARG A 340 33.68 6.19 -14.99
C ARG A 340 33.23 5.97 -16.42
N THR A 341 33.36 4.76 -16.90
CA THR A 341 33.13 4.39 -18.30
C THR A 341 31.68 4.09 -18.65
N PRO A 342 30.82 3.55 -17.74
CA PRO A 342 29.43 3.33 -18.04
C PRO A 342 28.71 4.63 -18.44
N ARG A 343 27.88 4.51 -19.48
CA ARG A 343 27.12 5.62 -20.04
C ARG A 343 25.89 5.11 -20.78
N GLY A 344 24.91 5.96 -20.96
CA GLY A 344 23.69 5.68 -21.71
C GLY A 344 22.45 5.66 -20.85
N SER A 345 21.29 5.69 -21.50
CA SER A 345 19.99 5.54 -20.85
C SER A 345 19.57 4.06 -20.82
N GLU A 346 18.80 3.71 -19.81
CA GLU A 346 18.24 2.38 -19.62
C GLU A 346 16.86 2.47 -19.02
N THR A 347 15.97 1.52 -19.29
CA THR A 347 14.64 1.51 -18.67
C THR A 347 14.39 0.13 -18.10
N PHE A 348 13.96 0.09 -16.86
CA PHE A 348 13.71 -1.14 -16.12
C PHE A 348 12.23 -1.33 -15.87
N PHE A 349 11.81 -2.59 -15.85
CA PHE A 349 10.56 -3.03 -15.27
C PHE A 349 10.80 -4.06 -14.17
N LEU A 350 9.79 -4.32 -13.36
CA LEU A 350 9.92 -5.19 -12.21
C LEU A 350 9.87 -6.66 -12.62
N ALA A 351 10.97 -7.38 -12.44
CA ALA A 351 11.07 -8.83 -12.54
C ALA A 351 12.38 -9.32 -11.90
N MET A 352 12.64 -10.62 -11.93
CA MET A 352 13.94 -11.14 -11.48
C MET A 352 15.06 -10.63 -12.40
N ALA A 353 16.12 -10.09 -11.80
CA ALA A 353 17.25 -9.56 -12.58
C ALA A 353 17.94 -10.64 -13.41
N ASN A 354 18.16 -10.35 -14.69
CA ASN A 354 18.80 -11.26 -15.64
C ASN A 354 20.33 -11.29 -15.51
N ASN A 355 20.93 -10.23 -14.94
CA ASN A 355 22.38 -10.07 -14.86
C ASN A 355 22.79 -9.31 -13.58
N ASP A 356 24.10 -9.32 -13.31
CA ASP A 356 24.67 -8.69 -12.10
C ASP A 356 24.61 -7.17 -12.15
N GLU A 357 24.65 -6.57 -13.34
CA GLU A 357 24.59 -5.12 -13.51
C GLU A 357 23.20 -4.59 -13.12
N ALA A 358 22.13 -5.21 -13.61
CA ALA A 358 20.74 -4.86 -13.24
C ALA A 358 20.51 -5.05 -11.74
N ARG A 359 21.05 -6.11 -11.13
CA ARG A 359 21.02 -6.30 -9.67
C ARG A 359 21.72 -5.18 -8.91
N ALA A 360 22.88 -4.72 -9.41
CA ALA A 360 23.63 -3.65 -8.77
C ALA A 360 22.89 -2.30 -8.83
N VAL A 361 22.24 -1.99 -9.95
CA VAL A 361 21.40 -0.78 -10.10
C VAL A 361 20.23 -0.85 -9.12
N ALA A 362 19.49 -1.96 -9.10
CA ALA A 362 18.37 -2.11 -8.16
C ALA A 362 18.82 -2.05 -6.69
N ALA A 363 19.98 -2.63 -6.34
CA ALA A 363 20.53 -2.54 -4.99
C ALA A 363 20.88 -1.09 -4.61
N LEU A 364 21.39 -0.30 -5.56
CA LEU A 364 21.71 1.11 -5.35
C LEU A 364 20.44 1.91 -5.04
N GLU A 365 19.41 1.78 -5.89
CA GLU A 365 18.15 2.49 -5.72
C GLU A 365 17.37 2.03 -4.47
N ASN A 366 17.34 0.74 -4.21
CA ASN A 366 16.72 0.20 -3.00
C ASN A 366 17.44 0.64 -1.72
N SER A 367 18.71 1.09 -1.80
CA SER A 367 19.45 1.59 -0.63
C SER A 367 18.82 2.84 0.01
N ALA A 368 17.93 3.54 -0.68
CA ALA A 368 17.15 4.66 -0.14
C ALA A 368 16.27 4.26 1.06
N ILE A 369 15.95 3.00 1.22
CA ILE A 369 15.25 2.46 2.41
C ILE A 369 15.96 2.82 3.73
N ARG A 370 17.27 2.98 3.74
CA ARG A 370 18.03 3.41 4.94
C ARG A 370 17.56 4.76 5.53
N PHE A 371 16.91 5.59 4.73
CA PHE A 371 16.32 6.85 5.18
C PHE A 371 14.90 6.69 5.73
N GLU A 372 14.28 5.51 5.58
CA GLU A 372 12.89 5.25 5.96
C GLU A 372 12.71 4.79 7.40
N LYS A 373 13.64 4.51 8.15
CA LYS A 373 13.76 4.09 9.56
C LYS A 373 14.73 2.90 9.69
N PRO A 374 15.95 3.13 10.16
CA PRO A 374 16.99 2.09 10.30
C PRO A 374 16.60 0.91 11.19
N GLU A 375 15.68 1.14 12.13
CA GLU A 375 15.24 0.15 13.12
C GLU A 375 14.23 -0.89 12.58
N LEU A 376 13.63 -0.67 11.40
CA LEU A 376 12.72 -1.62 10.77
C LEU A 376 13.42 -2.51 9.73
N TYR A 377 14.72 -2.30 9.51
CA TYR A 377 15.49 -3.02 8.51
C TYR A 377 16.18 -4.23 9.11
N SER A 378 15.48 -5.36 9.16
CA SER A 378 16.11 -6.68 9.21
C SER A 378 15.72 -7.45 7.94
N GLU A 379 16.70 -8.14 7.34
CA GLU A 379 16.50 -9.03 6.19
C GLU A 379 15.43 -10.12 6.45
N GLU A 380 15.06 -10.34 7.71
CA GLU A 380 14.06 -11.32 8.14
C GLU A 380 12.60 -10.85 7.98
N ASN A 381 12.34 -9.55 7.76
CA ASN A 381 10.99 -9.01 7.57
C ASN A 381 10.53 -8.91 6.10
N LEU A 382 11.34 -9.40 5.19
CA LEU A 382 10.96 -9.54 3.79
C LEU A 382 9.96 -10.68 3.64
N THR A 383 8.69 -10.28 3.64
CA THR A 383 7.59 -10.98 2.98
C THR A 383 7.37 -12.45 3.38
N SER A 384 6.19 -12.74 3.90
CA SER A 384 5.70 -14.12 3.97
C SER A 384 5.73 -14.73 2.55
N GLU A 385 5.95 -16.04 2.43
CA GLU A 385 5.92 -16.74 1.12
C GLU A 385 4.62 -16.45 0.34
N LEU A 386 3.53 -16.17 1.07
CA LEU A 386 2.24 -15.82 0.50
C LEU A 386 2.25 -14.43 -0.17
N ASP A 387 2.90 -13.45 0.43
CA ASP A 387 3.05 -12.10 -0.15
C ASP A 387 3.89 -12.14 -1.42
N LEU A 388 4.90 -13.03 -1.48
CA LEU A 388 5.71 -13.26 -2.68
C LEU A 388 4.90 -13.89 -3.80
N ILE A 389 4.06 -14.90 -3.51
CA ILE A 389 3.21 -15.58 -4.50
C ILE A 389 2.14 -14.63 -5.05
N LEU A 390 1.49 -13.86 -4.19
CA LEU A 390 0.46 -12.89 -4.61
C LEU A 390 1.08 -11.72 -5.37
N LEU A 391 2.27 -11.28 -4.98
CA LEU A 391 3.05 -10.28 -5.67
C LEU A 391 3.45 -10.76 -7.07
N ASP A 392 3.88 -12.01 -7.21
CA ASP A 392 4.21 -12.65 -8.48
C ASP A 392 2.98 -12.73 -9.42
N MET A 393 1.80 -13.02 -8.88
CA MET A 393 0.55 -13.06 -9.67
C MET A 393 0.13 -11.68 -10.19
N VAL A 394 0.20 -10.63 -9.37
CA VAL A 394 -0.14 -9.25 -9.76
C VAL A 394 0.91 -8.69 -10.72
N GLN A 395 2.18 -8.97 -10.49
CA GLN A 395 3.28 -8.53 -11.36
C GLN A 395 3.20 -9.18 -12.75
N ASN A 396 2.80 -10.42 -12.86
CA ASN A 396 2.62 -11.10 -14.14
C ASN A 396 1.51 -10.45 -15.00
N GLU A 397 0.52 -9.80 -14.42
CA GLU A 397 -0.53 -9.13 -15.20
C GLU A 397 -0.01 -7.90 -15.96
N TYR A 398 0.91 -7.10 -15.37
CA TYR A 398 1.44 -5.88 -15.99
C TYR A 398 2.88 -6.00 -16.51
N LEU A 399 3.47 -7.19 -16.43
CA LEU A 399 4.87 -7.39 -16.81
C LEU A 399 5.09 -7.13 -18.29
N ARG A 400 4.16 -7.60 -19.13
CA ARG A 400 4.21 -7.41 -20.57
C ARG A 400 4.01 -5.95 -20.95
N GLU A 401 2.99 -5.30 -20.37
CA GLU A 401 2.69 -3.90 -20.60
C GLU A 401 3.85 -3.00 -20.11
N SER A 402 4.44 -3.32 -18.97
CA SER A 402 5.62 -2.61 -18.45
C SER A 402 6.83 -2.75 -19.37
N SER A 403 7.08 -3.96 -19.89
CA SER A 403 8.15 -4.20 -20.87
C SER A 403 7.90 -3.43 -22.18
N ASP A 404 6.66 -3.47 -22.71
CA ASP A 404 6.26 -2.74 -23.91
C ASP A 404 6.46 -1.22 -23.74
N LEU A 405 6.08 -0.69 -22.57
CA LEU A 405 6.27 0.73 -22.22
C LEU A 405 7.76 1.10 -22.16
N ALA A 406 8.56 0.26 -21.51
CA ALA A 406 10.01 0.46 -21.42
C ALA A 406 10.68 0.46 -22.80
N GLU A 407 10.27 -0.45 -23.68
CA GLU A 407 10.77 -0.52 -25.07
C GLU A 407 10.45 0.76 -25.84
N LEU A 408 9.20 1.25 -25.77
CA LEU A 408 8.79 2.46 -26.47
C LEU A 408 9.55 3.69 -25.97
N ILE A 409 9.79 3.83 -24.66
CA ILE A 409 10.61 4.91 -24.10
C ILE A 409 12.04 4.81 -24.64
N GLN A 410 12.68 3.64 -24.63
CA GLN A 410 14.03 3.46 -25.10
C GLN A 410 14.17 3.67 -26.61
N ASP A 411 13.16 3.33 -27.41
CA ASP A 411 13.13 3.63 -28.83
C ASP A 411 13.13 5.14 -29.12
N HIS A 412 12.39 5.92 -28.32
CA HIS A 412 12.44 7.37 -28.42
C HIS A 412 13.77 7.94 -27.93
N PHE A 413 14.39 7.36 -26.90
CA PHE A 413 15.72 7.74 -26.46
C PHE A 413 16.76 7.54 -27.56
N LYS A 414 16.78 6.39 -28.23
CA LYS A 414 17.67 6.11 -29.38
C LYS A 414 17.52 7.13 -30.49
N ARG A 415 16.30 7.59 -30.77
CA ARG A 415 16.02 8.52 -31.88
C ARG A 415 16.33 9.98 -31.53
N HIS A 416 16.19 10.40 -30.26
CA HIS A 416 16.17 11.81 -29.89
C HIS A 416 17.32 12.23 -28.99
N LEU A 417 17.97 11.33 -28.27
CA LEU A 417 19.07 11.64 -27.37
C LEU A 417 20.44 11.37 -28.03
N ARG A 418 21.45 12.14 -27.62
CA ARG A 418 22.84 11.97 -28.08
C ARG A 418 23.68 11.13 -27.12
N ILE A 419 23.03 10.26 -26.34
CA ILE A 419 23.64 9.26 -25.47
C ILE A 419 23.29 7.87 -25.97
N PRO A 420 24.11 6.85 -25.71
CA PRO A 420 23.76 5.47 -26.05
C PRO A 420 22.47 5.05 -25.34
N SER A 421 21.66 4.20 -25.99
CA SER A 421 20.61 3.47 -25.30
C SER A 421 21.19 2.09 -24.92
N ARG A 422 21.08 1.73 -23.67
CA ARG A 422 21.44 0.41 -23.16
C ARG A 422 20.27 -0.59 -23.31
N GLY A 423 19.09 -0.07 -23.68
CA GLY A 423 17.90 -0.87 -23.91
C GLY A 423 17.03 -1.01 -22.66
N VAL A 424 16.30 -2.11 -22.62
CA VAL A 424 15.41 -2.48 -21.54
C VAL A 424 15.99 -3.63 -20.75
N ASP A 425 15.94 -3.55 -19.44
CA ASP A 425 16.32 -4.63 -18.55
C ASP A 425 15.29 -4.78 -17.42
N GLN A 426 15.48 -5.73 -16.53
CA GLN A 426 14.57 -6.04 -15.44
C GLN A 426 15.33 -6.28 -14.14
N ALA A 427 14.76 -5.81 -13.02
CA ALA A 427 15.31 -6.10 -11.70
C ALA A 427 14.29 -5.85 -10.59
N GLY A 428 14.61 -6.26 -9.37
CA GLY A 428 13.78 -6.14 -8.18
C GLY A 428 13.81 -4.74 -7.56
N PHE A 429 13.29 -3.75 -8.25
CA PHE A 429 13.16 -2.37 -7.73
C PHE A 429 12.03 -2.27 -6.72
N TYR A 430 12.33 -1.86 -5.50
CA TYR A 430 11.34 -1.71 -4.44
C TYR A 430 10.29 -0.63 -4.80
N VAL A 431 10.70 0.44 -5.47
CA VAL A 431 9.81 1.51 -5.91
C VAL A 431 8.81 1.08 -7.00
N LEU A 432 9.08 -0.01 -7.71
CA LEU A 432 8.12 -0.60 -8.66
C LEU A 432 7.30 -1.73 -8.05
N ASN A 433 7.75 -2.21 -6.90
CA ASN A 433 7.06 -3.26 -6.18
C ASN A 433 5.69 -2.75 -5.69
N ARG A 434 4.65 -3.55 -5.86
CA ARG A 434 3.27 -3.19 -5.49
C ARG A 434 2.65 -2.06 -6.33
N ALA A 435 3.18 -1.76 -7.51
CA ALA A 435 2.48 -0.94 -8.48
C ALA A 435 1.39 -1.79 -9.17
N TYR A 436 0.14 -1.37 -9.09
CA TYR A 436 -1.01 -2.07 -9.68
C TYR A 436 -1.39 -1.47 -11.04
N MET A 437 -0.39 -1.11 -11.82
CA MET A 437 -0.47 -0.63 -13.18
C MET A 437 0.87 -0.89 -13.88
N PRO A 438 0.96 -0.78 -15.21
CA PRO A 438 2.24 -0.79 -15.91
C PRO A 438 3.19 0.23 -15.31
N ALA A 439 4.37 -0.23 -14.85
CA ALA A 439 5.33 0.55 -14.07
C ALA A 439 6.75 0.36 -14.58
N VAL A 440 7.47 1.47 -14.75
CA VAL A 440 8.85 1.46 -15.22
C VAL A 440 9.72 2.44 -14.40
N LEU A 441 11.01 2.13 -14.30
CA LEU A 441 12.05 3.00 -13.81
C LEU A 441 12.97 3.39 -14.97
N VAL A 442 13.11 4.69 -15.20
CA VAL A 442 13.83 5.26 -16.32
C VAL A 442 15.13 5.89 -15.86
N GLU A 443 16.24 5.26 -16.19
CA GLU A 443 17.58 5.82 -16.03
C GLU A 443 17.94 6.70 -17.22
N VAL A 444 17.97 7.99 -16.99
CA VAL A 444 18.10 8.99 -18.07
C VAL A 444 19.54 9.23 -18.56
N GLY A 445 20.50 8.54 -17.94
CA GLY A 445 21.92 8.60 -18.20
C GLY A 445 22.74 8.47 -16.91
N PHE A 446 24.07 8.37 -17.02
CA PHE A 446 24.95 8.22 -15.86
C PHE A 446 25.46 9.57 -15.35
N ILE A 447 25.01 9.97 -14.15
CA ILE A 447 25.51 11.20 -13.49
C ILE A 447 26.99 11.06 -13.07
N SER A 448 27.50 9.81 -12.93
CA SER A 448 28.89 9.51 -12.63
C SER A 448 29.83 9.65 -13.85
N ASN A 449 29.26 9.67 -15.06
CA ASN A 449 30.02 9.85 -16.31
C ASN A 449 30.18 11.34 -16.63
N GLN A 450 31.43 11.79 -16.89
CA GLN A 450 31.72 13.21 -17.07
C GLN A 450 30.99 13.87 -18.25
N GLU A 451 30.85 13.16 -19.36
CA GLU A 451 30.17 13.69 -20.55
C GLU A 451 28.66 13.81 -20.30
N GLU A 452 28.08 12.79 -19.68
CA GLU A 452 26.64 12.74 -19.39
C GLU A 452 26.26 13.67 -18.23
N GLU A 453 27.10 13.80 -17.18
CA GLU A 453 26.92 14.83 -16.15
C GLU A 453 26.85 16.24 -16.77
N ARG A 454 27.73 16.53 -17.75
CA ARG A 454 27.68 17.82 -18.46
C ARG A 454 26.40 17.98 -19.27
N LEU A 455 25.86 16.93 -19.88
CA LEU A 455 24.60 16.94 -20.61
C LEU A 455 23.41 17.13 -19.66
N LEU A 456 23.37 16.38 -18.56
CA LEU A 456 22.31 16.45 -17.55
C LEU A 456 22.20 17.84 -16.89
N ARG A 457 23.30 18.59 -16.80
CA ARG A 457 23.29 20.00 -16.37
C ARG A 457 22.57 20.93 -17.35
N GLN A 458 22.50 20.56 -18.63
CA GLN A 458 21.90 21.41 -19.65
C GLN A 458 20.39 21.30 -19.67
N SER A 459 19.67 22.40 -19.41
CA SER A 459 18.20 22.46 -19.48
C SER A 459 17.65 21.90 -20.80
N LYS A 460 18.34 22.19 -21.93
CA LYS A 460 17.95 21.69 -23.26
C LYS A 460 18.05 20.16 -23.38
N PHE A 461 18.97 19.53 -22.68
CA PHE A 461 19.07 18.05 -22.66
C PHE A 461 17.96 17.45 -21.85
N ARG A 462 17.69 17.97 -20.64
CA ARG A 462 16.56 17.53 -19.80
C ARG A 462 15.21 17.70 -20.48
N GLU A 463 15.05 18.80 -21.26
CA GLU A 463 13.87 19.02 -22.09
C GLU A 463 13.68 17.89 -23.12
N LYS A 464 14.76 17.48 -23.80
CA LYS A 464 14.72 16.37 -24.76
C LYS A 464 14.43 15.03 -24.13
N VAL A 465 14.95 14.80 -22.91
CA VAL A 465 14.64 13.59 -22.15
C VAL A 465 13.15 13.53 -21.85
N ALA A 466 12.57 14.59 -21.30
CA ALA A 466 11.14 14.69 -21.01
C ALA A 466 10.29 14.50 -22.27
N GLU A 467 10.70 15.12 -23.41
CA GLU A 467 10.01 14.95 -24.69
C GLU A 467 10.05 13.50 -25.18
N ALA A 468 11.17 12.83 -25.05
CA ALA A 468 11.32 11.43 -25.51
C ALA A 468 10.47 10.46 -24.64
N ILE A 469 10.45 10.65 -23.33
CA ILE A 469 9.56 9.89 -22.44
C ILE A 469 8.10 10.14 -22.81
N CYS A 470 7.69 11.41 -22.96
CA CYS A 470 6.32 11.77 -23.35
C CYS A 470 5.88 11.07 -24.62
N LYS A 471 6.71 11.08 -25.68
CA LYS A 471 6.42 10.38 -26.94
C LYS A 471 6.28 8.88 -26.75
N GLY A 472 7.10 8.26 -25.90
CA GLY A 472 7.00 6.84 -25.55
C GLY A 472 5.64 6.51 -24.92
N LEU A 473 5.17 7.37 -24.01
CA LEU A 473 3.87 7.19 -23.35
C LEU A 473 2.70 7.42 -24.32
N VAL A 474 2.81 8.42 -25.21
CA VAL A 474 1.78 8.65 -26.25
C VAL A 474 1.69 7.46 -27.20
N ASP A 475 2.82 6.91 -27.64
CA ASP A 475 2.81 5.71 -28.51
C ASP A 475 2.30 4.48 -27.76
N PHE A 476 2.60 4.35 -26.47
CA PHE A 476 2.03 3.29 -25.63
C PHE A 476 0.51 3.42 -25.52
N LYS A 477 0.00 4.62 -25.22
CA LYS A 477 -1.44 4.91 -25.19
C LYS A 477 -2.10 4.51 -26.49
N ARG A 478 -1.56 4.92 -27.64
CA ARG A 478 -2.11 4.57 -28.97
C ARG A 478 -2.14 3.06 -29.20
N LYS A 479 -1.03 2.37 -28.89
CA LYS A 479 -0.93 0.91 -29.01
C LYS A 479 -1.96 0.19 -28.14
N TYR A 480 -2.14 0.68 -26.91
CA TYR A 480 -3.00 0.05 -25.91
C TYR A 480 -4.50 0.30 -26.17
N GLU A 481 -4.85 1.53 -26.58
CA GLU A 481 -6.23 1.92 -26.89
C GLU A 481 -6.68 1.53 -28.31
N GLY A 482 -5.80 0.90 -29.08
CA GLY A 482 -6.11 0.46 -30.46
C GLY A 482 -6.37 1.62 -31.42
N MET A 483 -5.83 2.80 -31.13
CA MET A 483 -5.92 3.96 -32.01
C MET A 483 -4.95 3.81 -33.20
N PRO A 484 -5.38 4.14 -34.44
CA PRO A 484 -4.54 4.05 -35.63
C PRO A 484 -3.37 5.05 -35.62
#